data_9037061fbd0a95ee5f0aee553adce96e
#
_entry.id   9037061fbd0a95ee5f0aee553adce96e
#
_cell.length_a   1.000
_cell.length_b   1.000
_cell.length_c   1.000
_cell.angle_alpha   90.00
_cell.angle_beta   90.00
_cell.angle_gamma   90.00
#
_symmetry.space_group_name_H-M   'P 1'
#
loop_
_entity.id
_entity.type
_entity.pdbx_description
1 polymer ?
#
loop_
_entity_poly.entity_id
_entity_poly.type
_entity_poly.pdbx_seq_one_letter_code
_entity_poly.pdbx_strand_id
1 'polypeptide(L)'
;MGAKITVDSATLMNKGLEFIEAMHLYHMPPEKISIVIHRESIIHSLVEYCDNAMIAQLGTPDMRLPIQYALTWPERIPGPASPLDLWNCGPLTFGTPDLDTFRCLPLALEAARTGGTAGAILNGANEAAVARFLEGKIGFLDIAEQVARAMDQVPVVQRPTLEDILEADRAARAV
;
A
#
# COMPACT_ATOMS: atom_id res chain seq x y z
N MET A 1 8.81 -10.41 -7.91
CA MET A 1 7.46 -9.81 -7.69
C MET A 1 6.66 -9.90 -8.99
N GLY A 2 5.35 -10.01 -8.93
CA GLY A 2 4.48 -10.01 -10.10
C GLY A 2 4.42 -8.62 -10.79
N ALA A 3 3.98 -8.57 -12.06
CA ALA A 3 3.95 -7.33 -12.85
C ALA A 3 3.09 -6.23 -12.18
N LYS A 4 1.91 -6.57 -11.64
CA LYS A 4 1.03 -5.61 -10.97
C LYS A 4 1.73 -4.92 -9.79
N ILE A 5 2.27 -5.68 -8.84
CA ILE A 5 2.90 -5.09 -7.65
C ILE A 5 4.16 -4.28 -7.99
N THR A 6 4.83 -4.58 -9.09
CA THR A 6 5.96 -3.77 -9.58
C THR A 6 5.47 -2.39 -10.01
N VAL A 7 4.35 -2.31 -10.75
CA VAL A 7 3.74 -1.04 -11.15
C VAL A 7 3.19 -0.29 -9.93
N ASP A 8 2.46 -0.97 -9.04
CA ASP A 8 1.92 -0.37 -7.81
C ASP A 8 3.02 0.19 -6.90
N SER A 9 4.17 -0.46 -6.84
CA SER A 9 5.34 0.05 -6.11
C SER A 9 5.92 1.29 -6.77
N ALA A 10 6.02 1.28 -8.11
CA ALA A 10 6.56 2.40 -8.88
C ALA A 10 5.66 3.65 -8.83
N THR A 11 4.35 3.48 -8.71
CA THR A 11 3.37 4.58 -8.56
C THR A 11 3.16 5.03 -7.12
N LEU A 12 3.71 4.33 -6.13
CA LEU A 12 3.40 4.40 -4.71
C LEU A 12 1.93 4.03 -4.36
N MET A 13 1.17 3.48 -5.30
CA MET A 13 -0.16 2.93 -5.00
C MET A 13 -0.09 1.81 -3.98
N ASN A 14 0.91 0.91 -4.08
CA ASN A 14 1.09 -0.16 -3.10
C ASN A 14 1.21 0.39 -1.68
N LYS A 15 1.95 1.48 -1.50
CA LYS A 15 2.09 2.12 -0.19
C LYS A 15 0.78 2.76 0.28
N GLY A 16 -0.03 3.27 -0.63
CA GLY A 16 -1.38 3.75 -0.34
C GLY A 16 -2.33 2.63 0.10
N LEU A 17 -2.28 1.49 -0.57
CA LEU A 17 -3.07 0.31 -0.20
C LEU A 17 -2.66 -0.24 1.17
N GLU A 18 -1.35 -0.33 1.44
CA GLU A 18 -0.82 -0.73 2.75
C GLU A 18 -1.23 0.24 3.87
N PHE A 19 -1.36 1.54 3.57
CA PHE A 19 -1.88 2.52 4.52
C PHE A 19 -3.34 2.21 4.89
N ILE A 20 -4.20 1.95 3.91
CA ILE A 20 -5.60 1.56 4.12
C ILE A 20 -5.67 0.23 4.88
N GLU A 21 -4.83 -0.73 4.52
CA GLU A 21 -4.73 -2.02 5.19
C GLU A 21 -4.37 -1.86 6.68
N ALA A 22 -3.36 -1.06 6.99
CA ALA A 22 -2.95 -0.79 8.37
C ALA A 22 -4.08 -0.15 9.20
N MET A 23 -4.86 0.79 8.62
CA MET A 23 -6.03 1.36 9.28
C MET A 23 -7.02 0.28 9.70
N HIS A 24 -7.32 -0.66 8.82
CA HIS A 24 -8.29 -1.73 9.09
C HIS A 24 -7.74 -2.80 10.04
N LEU A 25 -6.52 -3.27 9.83
CA LEU A 25 -5.91 -4.33 10.63
C LEU A 25 -5.66 -3.91 12.08
N TYR A 26 -5.23 -2.67 12.28
CA TYR A 26 -4.89 -2.17 13.62
C TYR A 26 -5.95 -1.26 14.23
N HIS A 27 -7.07 -1.03 13.52
CA HIS A 27 -8.11 -0.08 13.94
C HIS A 27 -7.55 1.30 14.28
N MET A 28 -6.55 1.73 13.49
CA MET A 28 -5.87 3.01 13.69
C MET A 28 -6.50 4.09 12.82
N PRO A 29 -6.74 5.29 13.38
CA PRO A 29 -7.17 6.42 12.57
C PRO A 29 -6.03 6.91 11.66
N PRO A 30 -6.34 7.48 10.48
CA PRO A 30 -5.34 7.86 9.48
C PRO A 30 -4.27 8.84 10.01
N GLU A 31 -4.61 9.68 10.99
CA GLU A 31 -3.70 10.66 11.59
C GLU A 31 -2.58 10.02 12.43
N LYS A 32 -2.74 8.75 12.80
CA LYS A 32 -1.74 7.98 13.55
C LYS A 32 -0.88 7.06 12.68
N ILE A 33 -1.04 7.13 11.38
CA ILE A 33 -0.25 6.34 10.43
C ILE A 33 0.59 7.29 9.59
N SER A 34 1.89 7.07 9.56
CA SER A 34 2.83 7.85 8.76
C SER A 34 3.54 6.96 7.73
N ILE A 35 3.89 7.55 6.60
CA ILE A 35 4.63 6.88 5.53
C ILE A 35 6.00 7.51 5.43
N VAL A 36 7.03 6.68 5.45
CA VAL A 36 8.42 7.08 5.19
C VAL A 36 8.97 6.31 4.00
N ILE A 37 9.84 6.94 3.24
CA ILE A 37 10.59 6.29 2.16
C ILE A 37 11.91 5.80 2.74
N HIS A 38 12.16 4.50 2.62
CA HIS A 38 13.38 3.83 3.06
C HIS A 38 13.94 2.99 1.91
N ARG A 39 14.93 3.53 1.21
CA ARG A 39 15.43 2.95 -0.05
C ARG A 39 16.16 1.64 0.13
N GLU A 40 16.83 1.46 1.26
CA GLU A 40 17.58 0.25 1.61
C GLU A 40 16.66 -0.96 1.86
N SER A 41 15.35 -0.71 2.12
CA SER A 41 14.32 -1.74 2.34
C SER A 41 14.73 -2.79 3.39
N ILE A 42 15.35 -2.33 4.48
CA ILE A 42 15.75 -3.15 5.62
C ILE A 42 14.73 -3.02 6.75
N ILE A 43 14.21 -1.80 6.98
CA ILE A 43 13.13 -1.54 7.93
C ILE A 43 11.81 -1.56 7.18
N HIS A 44 10.89 -2.42 7.62
CA HIS A 44 9.62 -2.63 6.93
C HIS A 44 8.42 -2.05 7.69
N SER A 45 8.54 -1.91 9.02
CA SER A 45 7.53 -1.27 9.85
C SER A 45 8.16 -0.66 11.10
N LEU A 46 7.52 0.41 11.60
CA LEU A 46 7.90 1.07 12.85
C LEU A 46 6.64 1.30 13.68
N VAL A 47 6.78 1.17 15.00
CA VAL A 47 5.76 1.55 15.97
C VAL A 47 6.34 2.61 16.87
N GLU A 48 5.69 3.78 16.91
CA GLU A 48 6.01 4.86 17.83
C GLU A 48 5.07 4.80 19.02
N TYR A 49 5.64 4.84 20.23
CA TYR A 49 4.90 4.82 21.48
C TYR A 49 4.65 6.23 22.01
N CYS A 50 3.75 6.35 23.00
CA CYS A 50 3.37 7.64 23.58
C CYS A 50 4.52 8.35 24.32
N ASP A 51 5.61 7.66 24.63
CA ASP A 51 6.83 8.20 25.22
C ASP A 51 7.89 8.56 24.15
N ASN A 52 7.52 8.53 22.86
CA ASN A 52 8.36 8.73 21.68
C ASN A 52 9.43 7.63 21.48
N ALA A 53 9.36 6.51 22.18
CA ALA A 53 10.17 5.35 21.85
C ALA A 53 9.68 4.71 20.53
N MET A 54 10.62 4.26 19.70
CA MET A 54 10.27 3.59 18.45
C MET A 54 10.81 2.16 18.41
N ILE A 55 9.98 1.22 18.01
CA ILE A 55 10.39 -0.16 17.72
C ILE A 55 10.22 -0.42 16.23
N ALA A 56 11.24 -1.00 15.61
CA ALA A 56 11.26 -1.31 14.20
C ALA A 56 11.41 -2.81 13.96
N GLN A 57 10.72 -3.33 12.94
CA GLN A 57 10.99 -4.65 12.39
C GLN A 57 12.02 -4.50 11.27
N LEU A 58 13.15 -5.21 11.41
CA LEU A 58 14.24 -5.24 10.43
C LEU A 58 14.39 -6.64 9.86
N GLY A 59 14.81 -6.71 8.60
CA GLY A 59 15.13 -7.96 7.93
C GLY A 59 15.65 -7.72 6.51
N THR A 60 16.22 -8.74 5.90
CA THR A 60 16.49 -8.73 4.47
C THR A 60 15.17 -8.63 3.69
N PRO A 61 15.13 -7.97 2.51
CA PRO A 61 13.92 -7.83 1.70
C PRO A 61 13.53 -9.16 1.04
N ASP A 62 13.05 -10.09 1.84
CA ASP A 62 12.68 -11.45 1.44
C ASP A 62 11.29 -11.79 1.98
N MET A 63 10.30 -11.90 1.09
CA MET A 63 8.92 -12.22 1.44
C MET A 63 8.73 -13.59 2.09
N ARG A 64 9.69 -14.50 1.96
CA ARG A 64 9.63 -15.80 2.64
C ARG A 64 9.66 -15.65 4.16
N LEU A 65 10.28 -14.59 4.69
CA LEU A 65 10.35 -14.33 6.12
C LEU A 65 8.96 -14.05 6.74
N PRO A 66 8.18 -13.06 6.27
CA PRO A 66 6.85 -12.82 6.83
C PRO A 66 5.86 -13.95 6.51
N ILE A 67 5.96 -14.59 5.33
CA ILE A 67 5.10 -15.72 4.96
C ILE A 67 5.34 -16.91 5.91
N GLN A 68 6.61 -17.27 6.14
CA GLN A 68 6.93 -18.34 7.08
C GLN A 68 6.38 -18.05 8.47
N TYR A 69 6.59 -16.83 8.99
CA TYR A 69 6.11 -16.46 10.33
C TYR A 69 4.59 -16.50 10.43
N ALA A 70 3.87 -16.08 9.39
CA ALA A 70 2.41 -16.19 9.34
C ALA A 70 1.93 -17.65 9.41
N LEU A 71 2.66 -18.57 8.78
CA LEU A 71 2.34 -20.01 8.78
C LEU A 71 2.72 -20.71 10.08
N THR A 72 3.73 -20.23 10.79
CA THR A 72 4.24 -20.88 12.02
C THR A 72 3.84 -20.16 13.31
N TRP A 73 3.06 -19.09 13.20
CA TRP A 73 2.63 -18.32 14.37
C TRP A 73 2.12 -19.22 15.52
N PRO A 74 2.52 -18.98 16.79
CA PRO A 74 3.37 -17.88 17.26
C PRO A 74 4.88 -18.21 17.26
N GLU A 75 5.29 -19.34 16.76
CA GLU A 75 6.67 -19.83 16.83
C GLU A 75 7.57 -19.17 15.77
N ARG A 76 8.83 -18.95 16.16
CA ARG A 76 9.89 -18.51 15.25
C ARG A 76 10.84 -19.66 14.97
N ILE A 77 10.76 -20.22 13.77
CA ILE A 77 11.59 -21.34 13.34
C ILE A 77 12.67 -20.88 12.34
N PRO A 78 13.79 -21.60 12.20
CA PRO A 78 14.77 -21.32 11.15
C PRO A 78 14.12 -21.32 9.76
N GLY A 79 14.46 -20.34 8.95
CA GLY A 79 13.89 -20.14 7.62
C GLY A 79 14.94 -19.97 6.52
N PRO A 80 14.51 -19.92 5.25
CA PRO A 80 15.39 -19.81 4.10
C PRO A 80 15.89 -18.36 3.83
N ALA A 81 15.37 -17.37 4.55
CA ALA A 81 15.81 -15.97 4.39
C ALA A 81 17.24 -15.79 4.95
N SER A 82 18.05 -15.02 4.23
CA SER A 82 19.40 -14.70 4.69
C SER A 82 19.34 -13.82 5.94
N PRO A 83 20.23 -14.03 6.93
CA PRO A 83 20.31 -13.15 8.09
C PRO A 83 20.71 -11.73 7.66
N LEU A 84 20.15 -10.74 8.34
CA LEU A 84 20.56 -9.36 8.18
C LEU A 84 21.90 -9.14 8.87
N ASP A 85 22.90 -8.65 8.13
CA ASP A 85 24.21 -8.25 8.66
C ASP A 85 24.20 -6.74 8.91
N LEU A 86 23.96 -6.34 10.15
CA LEU A 86 23.94 -4.92 10.53
C LEU A 86 25.32 -4.25 10.44
N TRP A 87 26.41 -5.00 10.45
CA TRP A 87 27.76 -4.44 10.34
C TRP A 87 28.10 -4.00 8.92
N ASN A 88 27.49 -4.64 7.93
CA ASN A 88 27.77 -4.43 6.51
C ASN A 88 26.56 -3.91 5.70
N CYS A 89 25.42 -3.63 6.33
CA CYS A 89 24.22 -3.17 5.62
C CYS A 89 24.28 -1.71 5.14
N GLY A 90 25.32 -0.95 5.54
CA GLY A 90 25.44 0.46 5.22
C GLY A 90 24.52 1.37 6.06
N PRO A 91 24.42 2.66 5.71
CA PRO A 91 23.53 3.59 6.40
C PRO A 91 22.06 3.27 6.09
N LEU A 92 21.19 3.46 7.08
CA LEU A 92 19.76 3.40 6.91
C LEU A 92 19.21 4.83 6.77
N THR A 93 18.64 5.12 5.61
CA THR A 93 18.19 6.47 5.26
C THR A 93 16.66 6.54 5.17
N PHE A 94 16.11 7.68 5.55
CA PHE A 94 14.68 7.93 5.53
C PHE A 94 14.37 9.25 4.82
N GLY A 95 13.28 9.28 4.07
CA GLY A 95 12.80 10.46 3.38
C GLY A 95 11.28 10.58 3.45
N THR A 96 10.78 11.73 3.10
CA THR A 96 9.35 11.98 2.90
C THR A 96 8.92 11.51 1.51
N PRO A 97 7.71 10.96 1.35
CA PRO A 97 7.17 10.67 0.04
C PRO A 97 6.90 11.97 -0.74
N ASP A 98 7.23 11.97 -2.03
CA ASP A 98 6.91 13.05 -2.95
C ASP A 98 5.46 12.89 -3.44
N LEU A 99 4.54 13.63 -2.82
CA LEU A 99 3.11 13.54 -3.11
C LEU A 99 2.72 14.24 -4.43
N ASP A 100 3.54 15.14 -4.92
CA ASP A 100 3.27 15.87 -6.18
C ASP A 100 3.59 15.00 -7.38
N THR A 101 4.72 14.30 -7.34
CA THR A 101 5.14 13.39 -8.42
C THR A 101 4.34 12.07 -8.38
N PHE A 102 4.12 11.50 -7.20
CA PHE A 102 3.47 10.18 -7.05
C PHE A 102 2.00 10.32 -6.66
N ARG A 103 1.17 10.77 -7.61
CA ARG A 103 -0.24 11.10 -7.40
C ARG A 103 -1.13 9.95 -6.91
N CYS A 104 -0.75 8.69 -7.14
CA CYS A 104 -1.51 7.55 -6.63
C CYS A 104 -1.53 7.50 -5.09
N LEU A 105 -0.47 7.95 -4.42
CA LEU A 105 -0.42 7.96 -2.97
C LEU A 105 -1.42 8.95 -2.35
N PRO A 106 -1.47 10.25 -2.72
CA PRO A 106 -2.49 11.16 -2.20
C PRO A 106 -3.93 10.71 -2.50
N LEU A 107 -4.20 10.09 -3.66
CA LEU A 107 -5.52 9.50 -3.96
C LEU A 107 -5.89 8.38 -2.97
N ALA A 108 -4.93 7.53 -2.63
CA ALA A 108 -5.16 6.48 -1.64
C ALA A 108 -5.37 7.05 -0.22
N LEU A 109 -4.64 8.10 0.16
CA LEU A 109 -4.85 8.79 1.43
C LEU A 109 -6.21 9.49 1.50
N GLU A 110 -6.69 10.02 0.38
CA GLU A 110 -8.04 10.58 0.25
C GLU A 110 -9.10 9.49 0.41
N ALA A 111 -8.98 8.37 -0.30
CA ALA A 111 -9.88 7.22 -0.17
C ALA A 111 -9.94 6.70 1.27
N ALA A 112 -8.79 6.64 1.95
CA ALA A 112 -8.68 6.24 3.35
C ALA A 112 -9.49 7.15 4.29
N ARG A 113 -9.39 8.48 4.10
CA ARG A 113 -10.14 9.48 4.89
C ARG A 113 -11.63 9.49 4.56
N THR A 114 -11.97 9.30 3.30
CA THR A 114 -13.36 9.25 2.84
C THR A 114 -14.10 8.04 3.42
N GLY A 115 -13.43 6.89 3.49
CA GLY A 115 -14.04 5.66 4.01
C GLY A 115 -15.11 5.06 3.10
N GLY A 116 -16.00 4.26 3.67
CA GLY A 116 -17.08 3.61 2.92
C GLY A 116 -16.53 2.77 1.75
N THR A 117 -17.12 2.92 0.56
CA THR A 117 -16.68 2.20 -0.65
C THR A 117 -15.48 2.84 -1.36
N ALA A 118 -14.93 3.96 -0.87
CA ALA A 118 -13.85 4.69 -1.56
C ALA A 118 -12.59 3.83 -1.77
N GLY A 119 -12.23 2.97 -0.82
CA GLY A 119 -11.12 2.03 -0.97
C GLY A 119 -11.35 1.00 -2.08
N ALA A 120 -12.58 0.49 -2.23
CA ALA A 120 -12.93 -0.44 -3.30
C ALA A 120 -12.90 0.25 -4.68
N ILE A 121 -13.39 1.48 -4.76
CA ILE A 121 -13.32 2.32 -5.98
C ILE A 121 -11.86 2.53 -6.39
N LEU A 122 -11.02 2.99 -5.46
CA LEU A 122 -9.60 3.20 -5.70
C LEU A 122 -8.92 1.93 -6.23
N ASN A 123 -9.11 0.81 -5.55
CA ASN A 123 -8.46 -0.45 -5.92
C ASN A 123 -8.97 -0.99 -7.26
N GLY A 124 -10.29 -0.99 -7.50
CA GLY A 124 -10.88 -1.44 -8.76
C GLY A 124 -10.38 -0.63 -9.95
N ALA A 125 -10.36 0.70 -9.83
CA ALA A 125 -9.82 1.60 -10.84
C ALA A 125 -8.33 1.37 -11.08
N ASN A 126 -7.53 1.23 -10.02
CA ASN A 126 -6.10 0.96 -10.12
C ASN A 126 -5.82 -0.36 -10.84
N GLU A 127 -6.51 -1.43 -10.49
CA GLU A 127 -6.33 -2.73 -11.16
C GLU A 127 -6.65 -2.66 -12.66
N ALA A 128 -7.73 -1.97 -13.04
CA ALA A 128 -8.09 -1.76 -14.43
C ALA A 128 -7.05 -0.91 -15.18
N ALA A 129 -6.59 0.20 -14.56
CA ALA A 129 -5.58 1.07 -15.14
C ALA A 129 -4.22 0.36 -15.30
N VAL A 130 -3.78 -0.39 -14.30
CA VAL A 130 -2.54 -1.18 -14.37
C VAL A 130 -2.62 -2.25 -15.46
N ALA A 131 -3.77 -2.93 -15.60
CA ALA A 131 -3.96 -3.89 -16.68
C ALA A 131 -3.84 -3.22 -18.07
N ARG A 132 -4.50 -2.08 -18.28
CA ARG A 132 -4.40 -1.28 -19.52
C ARG A 132 -2.97 -0.81 -19.80
N PHE A 133 -2.24 -0.41 -18.76
CA PHE A 133 -0.83 -0.04 -18.88
C PHE A 133 0.05 -1.22 -19.30
N LEU A 134 -0.10 -2.39 -18.69
CA LEU A 134 0.66 -3.58 -19.02
C LEU A 134 0.36 -4.10 -20.44
N GLU A 135 -0.85 -3.82 -20.95
CA GLU A 135 -1.23 -4.08 -22.33
C GLU A 135 -0.73 -3.01 -23.33
N GLY A 136 -0.07 -1.96 -22.86
CA GLY A 136 0.41 -0.85 -23.67
C GLY A 136 -0.70 0.10 -24.20
N LYS A 137 -1.89 0.06 -23.59
CA LYS A 137 -3.04 0.89 -24.02
C LYS A 137 -3.02 2.30 -23.44
N ILE A 138 -2.33 2.50 -22.32
CA ILE A 138 -2.16 3.80 -21.66
C ILE A 138 -0.72 4.00 -21.21
N GLY A 139 -0.32 5.25 -20.98
CA GLY A 139 0.97 5.60 -20.39
C GLY A 139 1.02 5.42 -18.88
N PHE A 140 2.23 5.46 -18.31
CA PHE A 140 2.43 5.29 -16.88
C PHE A 140 1.72 6.36 -16.02
N LEU A 141 1.75 7.61 -16.46
CA LEU A 141 1.10 8.71 -15.74
C LEU A 141 -0.42 8.67 -15.83
N ASP A 142 -0.97 8.02 -16.86
CA ASP A 142 -2.42 7.90 -17.05
C ASP A 142 -3.05 6.99 -15.98
N ILE A 143 -2.27 6.15 -15.30
CA ILE A 143 -2.76 5.31 -14.21
C ILE A 143 -3.41 6.18 -13.13
N ALA A 144 -2.70 7.18 -12.63
CA ALA A 144 -3.22 8.08 -11.59
C ALA A 144 -4.44 8.89 -12.08
N GLU A 145 -4.44 9.31 -13.36
CA GLU A 145 -5.57 10.03 -13.95
C GLU A 145 -6.83 9.17 -14.04
N GLN A 146 -6.71 7.90 -14.41
CA GLN A 146 -7.86 6.99 -14.46
C GLN A 146 -8.40 6.70 -13.06
N VAL A 147 -7.51 6.50 -12.07
CA VAL A 147 -7.93 6.32 -10.67
C VAL A 147 -8.67 7.57 -10.16
N ALA A 148 -8.12 8.76 -10.37
CA ALA A 148 -8.76 10.02 -9.98
C ALA A 148 -10.14 10.17 -10.60
N ARG A 149 -10.25 9.91 -11.91
CA ARG A 149 -11.54 9.97 -12.62
C ARG A 149 -12.57 9.01 -12.03
N ALA A 150 -12.19 7.78 -11.72
CA ALA A 150 -13.10 6.81 -11.12
C ALA A 150 -13.56 7.25 -9.73
N MET A 151 -12.65 7.80 -8.91
CA MET A 151 -12.99 8.35 -7.60
C MET A 151 -13.96 9.53 -7.67
N ASP A 152 -13.87 10.36 -8.72
CA ASP A 152 -14.79 11.47 -8.95
C ASP A 152 -16.17 11.02 -9.46
N GLN A 153 -16.23 9.98 -10.29
CA GLN A 153 -17.45 9.57 -10.99
C GLN A 153 -18.28 8.54 -10.24
N VAL A 154 -17.65 7.67 -9.47
CA VAL A 154 -18.35 6.60 -8.75
C VAL A 154 -18.77 7.08 -7.36
N PRO A 155 -20.07 7.10 -7.05
CA PRO A 155 -20.54 7.61 -5.77
C PRO A 155 -20.11 6.69 -4.62
N VAL A 156 -19.70 7.32 -3.50
CA VAL A 156 -19.28 6.62 -2.29
C VAL A 156 -20.47 6.31 -1.40
N VAL A 157 -20.60 5.03 -0.99
CA VAL A 157 -21.57 4.59 0.02
C VAL A 157 -20.86 4.49 1.38
N GLN A 158 -21.30 5.31 2.38
CA GLN A 158 -20.60 5.46 3.66
C GLN A 158 -20.72 4.28 4.62
N ARG A 159 -21.83 3.53 4.54
CA ARG A 159 -22.06 2.30 5.34
C ARG A 159 -22.40 1.17 4.41
N PRO A 160 -21.43 0.67 3.65
CA PRO A 160 -21.69 -0.27 2.59
C PRO A 160 -22.04 -1.66 3.12
N THR A 161 -22.95 -2.32 2.42
CA THR A 161 -23.07 -3.77 2.43
C THR A 161 -21.98 -4.39 1.56
N LEU A 162 -21.83 -5.71 1.60
CA LEU A 162 -20.93 -6.41 0.68
C LEU A 162 -21.31 -6.15 -0.79
N GLU A 163 -22.61 -6.13 -1.08
CA GLU A 163 -23.14 -5.87 -2.44
C GLU A 163 -22.73 -4.48 -2.93
N ASP A 164 -22.85 -3.44 -2.07
CA ASP A 164 -22.42 -2.07 -2.40
C ASP A 164 -20.91 -2.00 -2.72
N ILE A 165 -20.07 -2.74 -1.98
CA ILE A 165 -18.63 -2.81 -2.21
C ILE A 165 -18.33 -3.45 -3.57
N LEU A 166 -18.96 -4.56 -3.89
CA LEU A 166 -18.80 -5.28 -5.16
C LEU A 166 -19.29 -4.44 -6.34
N GLU A 167 -20.39 -3.70 -6.17
CA GLU A 167 -20.91 -2.81 -7.20
C GLU A 167 -19.98 -1.63 -7.45
N ALA A 168 -19.46 -1.01 -6.38
CA ALA A 168 -18.49 0.08 -6.47
C ALA A 168 -17.20 -0.34 -7.19
N ASP A 169 -16.67 -1.53 -6.88
CA ASP A 169 -15.52 -2.10 -7.59
C ASP A 169 -15.83 -2.29 -9.08
N ARG A 170 -16.97 -2.89 -9.42
CA ARG A 170 -17.39 -3.08 -10.82
C ARG A 170 -17.54 -1.76 -11.57
N ALA A 171 -18.19 -0.77 -10.95
CA ALA A 171 -18.37 0.55 -11.52
C ALA A 171 -17.02 1.25 -11.77
N ALA A 172 -16.12 1.20 -10.81
CA ALA A 172 -14.79 1.81 -10.93
C ALA A 172 -13.94 1.19 -12.06
N ARG A 173 -14.04 -0.12 -12.28
CA ARG A 173 -13.36 -0.84 -13.39
C ARG A 173 -13.88 -0.45 -14.77
N ALA A 174 -15.12 0.04 -14.84
CA ALA A 174 -15.77 0.41 -16.09
C ALA A 174 -15.42 1.83 -16.57
N VAL A 175 -14.86 2.69 -15.71
CA VAL A 175 -14.39 4.04 -16.03
C VAL A 175 -13.06 3.98 -16.79
#